data_e008ab065d16a7e22e49c42b7485ec50
#
_entry.id   e008ab065d16a7e22e49c42b7485ec50
#
_cell.length_a   1.000
_cell.length_b   1.000
_cell.length_c   1.000
_cell.angle_alpha   90.00
_cell.angle_beta   90.00
_cell.angle_gamma   90.00
#
_symmetry.space_group_name_H-M   'P 1'
#
loop_
_entity.id
_entity.type
_entity.pdbx_description
1 polymer ?
#
loop_
_entity_poly.entity_id
_entity_poly.type
_entity_poly.pdbx_seq_one_letter_code
_entity_poly.pdbx_strand_id
1 'polypeptide(L)'
;MDKNNVYLASKPRYEILDGLRGVAAMLVVAYHLFETYYGGKPDQPINHGYLAVDFFFVLSGFVIGYAYDDRWDKMSTWSFFKRRLIRLHPMVIFGTLFGAIMFNFGSCGEFPLINDTPWYMVLLVMFLCFTMIPLPNTMDIRGWAETNPLNGPAWSLQWEYIANILYALVIRRLSKVALGICVAIFAVMTVILCLNIDVTGFLEERNWASYTVVGGWSTTPDQLQVGFTRLLYPFFCGLLISRVGKLIKVKGGFWWCSLMIIILFCMPWMGLGTEGDSRWTNGLYEAVCILVCFPLIVAMGAGSSVTGSKSSAINKFLGEISYPIYITHYPLIYMQMSWVDSHKDAPLGTHIFVAVCIFVLAILVAYGAYRLYDLPVREWLKKKWFK
;
A
#
# COMPACT_ATOMS: atom_id res chain seq x y z
N MET A 1 24.23 -24.83 -14.61
CA MET A 1 24.24 -23.67 -13.69
C MET A 1 23.02 -23.77 -12.77
N ASP A 2 23.19 -23.75 -11.46
CA ASP A 2 22.07 -23.86 -10.51
C ASP A 2 21.22 -22.59 -10.55
N LYS A 3 20.04 -22.66 -11.19
CA LYS A 3 19.11 -21.53 -11.32
C LYS A 3 18.50 -21.05 -9.98
N ASN A 4 18.71 -21.80 -8.90
CA ASN A 4 18.12 -21.50 -7.58
C ASN A 4 18.92 -20.46 -6.80
N ASN A 5 20.23 -20.36 -7.07
CA ASN A 5 21.16 -19.51 -6.31
C ASN A 5 21.94 -18.52 -7.19
N VAL A 6 21.55 -18.32 -8.44
CA VAL A 6 22.23 -17.42 -9.38
C VAL A 6 22.15 -15.98 -8.89
N TYR A 7 23.30 -15.32 -8.76
CA TYR A 7 23.35 -13.87 -8.61
C TYR A 7 22.97 -13.20 -9.93
N LEU A 8 21.95 -12.37 -9.91
CA LEU A 8 21.58 -11.51 -11.03
C LEU A 8 21.79 -10.04 -10.62
N ALA A 9 22.62 -9.32 -11.38
CA ALA A 9 22.81 -7.89 -11.17
C ALA A 9 21.46 -7.14 -11.22
N SER A 10 21.29 -6.14 -10.36
CA SER A 10 20.09 -5.30 -10.39
C SER A 10 20.06 -4.46 -11.67
N LYS A 11 18.88 -4.31 -12.27
CA LYS A 11 18.68 -3.33 -13.36
C LYS A 11 18.76 -1.90 -12.82
N PRO A 12 19.06 -0.92 -13.68
CA PRO A 12 18.91 0.50 -13.33
C PRO A 12 17.53 0.77 -12.73
N ARG A 13 17.46 1.62 -11.72
CA ARG A 13 16.20 1.96 -11.05
C ARG A 13 15.49 3.08 -11.79
N TYR A 14 14.18 3.08 -11.72
CA TYR A 14 13.35 4.22 -12.09
C TYR A 14 13.27 5.18 -10.90
N GLU A 15 14.26 6.09 -10.78
CA GLU A 15 14.38 7.00 -9.62
C GLU A 15 13.09 7.78 -9.36
N ILE A 16 12.43 8.25 -10.42
CA ILE A 16 11.17 8.98 -10.29
C ILE A 16 10.09 8.10 -9.67
N LEU A 17 9.92 6.85 -10.13
CA LEU A 17 8.92 5.94 -9.55
C LEU A 17 9.21 5.63 -8.08
N ASP A 18 10.47 5.48 -7.70
CA ASP A 18 10.86 5.29 -6.31
C ASP A 18 10.51 6.55 -5.47
N GLY A 19 10.78 7.75 -5.99
CA GLY A 19 10.40 9.02 -5.37
C GLY A 19 8.89 9.19 -5.23
N LEU A 20 8.12 8.89 -6.27
CA LEU A 20 6.65 8.98 -6.26
C LEU A 20 6.01 8.02 -5.25
N ARG A 21 6.57 6.81 -5.10
CA ARG A 21 6.16 5.89 -4.03
C ARG A 21 6.35 6.52 -2.64
N GLY A 22 7.45 7.28 -2.46
CA GLY A 22 7.70 8.02 -1.22
C GLY A 22 6.71 9.15 -1.02
N VAL A 23 6.38 9.94 -2.05
CA VAL A 23 5.35 10.99 -1.98
C VAL A 23 4.01 10.39 -1.56
N ALA A 24 3.57 9.32 -2.22
CA ALA A 24 2.31 8.64 -1.88
C ALA A 24 2.33 8.08 -0.45
N ALA A 25 3.45 7.49 0.01
CA ALA A 25 3.57 6.98 1.37
C ALA A 25 3.49 8.09 2.44
N MET A 26 4.07 9.26 2.18
CA MET A 26 3.94 10.42 3.07
C MET A 26 2.49 10.93 3.16
N LEU A 27 1.78 10.94 2.03
CA LEU A 27 0.37 11.30 2.00
C LEU A 27 -0.51 10.27 2.74
N VAL A 28 -0.15 8.99 2.71
CA VAL A 28 -0.82 7.94 3.52
C VAL A 28 -0.64 8.21 5.02
N VAL A 29 0.57 8.56 5.46
CA VAL A 29 0.77 8.93 6.87
C VAL A 29 -0.10 10.12 7.25
N ALA A 30 -0.11 11.17 6.43
CA ALA A 30 -0.94 12.35 6.67
C ALA A 30 -2.44 12.01 6.62
N TYR A 31 -2.88 11.13 5.70
CA TYR A 31 -4.26 10.63 5.66
C TYR A 31 -4.67 9.99 6.98
N HIS A 32 -3.88 9.07 7.53
CA HIS A 32 -4.19 8.39 8.79
C HIS A 32 -4.08 9.32 10.02
N LEU A 33 -3.22 10.36 9.98
CA LEU A 33 -3.23 11.39 11.02
C LEU A 33 -4.55 12.15 11.06
N PHE A 34 -5.15 12.46 9.89
CA PHE A 34 -6.46 13.09 9.83
C PHE A 34 -7.58 12.11 10.18
N GLU A 35 -7.48 10.84 9.79
CA GLU A 35 -8.44 9.79 10.13
C GLU A 35 -8.70 9.72 11.64
N THR A 36 -7.69 9.96 12.48
CA THR A 36 -7.79 10.04 13.94
C THR A 36 -8.85 11.07 14.40
N TYR A 37 -9.02 12.17 13.68
CA TYR A 37 -9.96 13.24 14.03
C TYR A 37 -11.31 13.15 13.34
N TYR A 38 -11.33 12.55 12.18
CA TYR A 38 -12.52 12.47 11.32
C TYR A 38 -13.16 11.08 11.32
N GLY A 39 -12.52 10.07 11.95
CA GLY A 39 -13.00 8.69 11.98
C GLY A 39 -13.16 8.07 10.58
N GLY A 40 -12.26 8.42 9.65
CA GLY A 40 -12.32 7.96 8.27
C GLY A 40 -13.48 8.55 7.45
N LYS A 41 -14.11 9.61 7.95
CA LYS A 41 -15.25 10.27 7.25
C LYS A 41 -14.79 10.99 5.98
N PRO A 42 -15.70 11.17 5.02
CA PRO A 42 -15.38 11.76 3.72
C PRO A 42 -14.98 13.24 3.73
N ASP A 43 -15.11 13.95 4.82
CA ASP A 43 -14.83 15.39 4.96
C ASP A 43 -13.41 15.71 5.45
N GLN A 44 -12.56 14.69 5.61
CA GLN A 44 -11.16 14.92 6.02
C GLN A 44 -10.32 15.55 4.89
N PRO A 45 -9.26 16.33 5.22
CA PRO A 45 -8.47 17.10 4.24
C PRO A 45 -7.74 16.26 3.18
N ILE A 46 -7.21 15.07 3.52
CA ILE A 46 -6.63 14.13 2.56
C ILE A 46 -7.61 12.97 2.42
N ASN A 47 -8.59 13.17 1.59
CA ASN A 47 -9.81 12.39 1.58
C ASN A 47 -9.70 11.05 0.85
N HIS A 48 -8.87 11.01 -0.23
CA HIS A 48 -8.66 9.80 -1.02
C HIS A 48 -7.27 9.16 -0.81
N GLY A 49 -6.66 9.35 0.37
CA GLY A 49 -5.35 8.77 0.68
C GLY A 49 -5.30 7.25 0.61
N TYR A 50 -6.43 6.56 0.82
CA TYR A 50 -6.56 5.11 0.66
C TYR A 50 -6.31 4.63 -0.78
N LEU A 51 -6.49 5.48 -1.81
CA LEU A 51 -6.17 5.16 -3.21
C LEU A 51 -4.66 4.97 -3.46
N ALA A 52 -3.80 5.35 -2.51
CA ALA A 52 -2.38 5.06 -2.57
C ALA A 52 -2.08 3.57 -2.73
N VAL A 53 -2.91 2.69 -2.19
CA VAL A 53 -2.77 1.23 -2.32
C VAL A 53 -2.89 0.81 -3.79
N ASP A 54 -3.87 1.35 -4.51
CA ASP A 54 -4.09 1.07 -5.93
C ASP A 54 -2.93 1.59 -6.77
N PHE A 55 -2.43 2.79 -6.46
CA PHE A 55 -1.23 3.35 -7.09
C PHE A 55 0.01 2.46 -6.83
N PHE A 56 0.19 1.96 -5.59
CA PHE A 56 1.29 1.05 -5.27
C PHE A 56 1.20 -0.28 -6.03
N PHE A 57 0.01 -0.81 -6.26
CA PHE A 57 -0.15 -2.01 -7.07
C PHE A 57 0.17 -1.78 -8.55
N VAL A 58 -0.15 -0.62 -9.15
CA VAL A 58 0.32 -0.28 -10.51
C VAL A 58 1.84 -0.21 -10.55
N LEU A 59 2.47 0.46 -9.58
CA LEU A 59 3.93 0.52 -9.46
C LEU A 59 4.54 -0.87 -9.29
N SER A 60 3.96 -1.72 -8.45
CA SER A 60 4.46 -3.07 -8.19
C SER A 60 4.42 -3.92 -9.46
N GLY A 61 3.30 -3.90 -10.19
CA GLY A 61 3.17 -4.60 -11.47
C GLY A 61 4.21 -4.14 -12.49
N PHE A 62 4.39 -2.84 -12.65
CA PHE A 62 5.40 -2.26 -13.55
C PHE A 62 6.82 -2.70 -13.17
N VAL A 63 7.19 -2.54 -11.91
CA VAL A 63 8.55 -2.84 -11.44
C VAL A 63 8.84 -4.34 -11.50
N ILE A 64 7.87 -5.21 -11.21
CA ILE A 64 8.04 -6.66 -11.31
C ILE A 64 8.23 -7.08 -12.77
N GLY A 65 7.42 -6.58 -13.69
CA GLY A 65 7.59 -6.84 -15.12
C GLY A 65 8.97 -6.39 -15.61
N TYR A 66 9.35 -5.16 -15.32
CA TYR A 66 10.67 -4.64 -15.67
C TYR A 66 11.82 -5.46 -15.09
N ALA A 67 11.72 -5.85 -13.82
CA ALA A 67 12.82 -6.51 -13.13
C ALA A 67 13.01 -7.97 -13.55
N TYR A 68 11.93 -8.67 -13.97
CA TYR A 68 11.97 -10.13 -14.05
C TYR A 68 11.52 -10.75 -15.37
N ASP A 69 10.69 -10.10 -16.22
CA ASP A 69 10.13 -10.73 -17.41
C ASP A 69 11.16 -11.34 -18.37
N ASP A 70 12.34 -10.72 -18.51
CA ASP A 70 13.43 -11.15 -19.39
C ASP A 70 14.48 -12.03 -18.68
N ARG A 71 14.20 -12.55 -17.48
CA ARG A 71 15.20 -13.26 -16.66
C ARG A 71 14.82 -14.67 -16.26
N TRP A 72 13.65 -15.14 -16.69
CA TRP A 72 13.13 -16.45 -16.29
C TRP A 72 13.91 -17.64 -16.86
N ASP A 73 14.64 -17.46 -17.94
CA ASP A 73 15.61 -18.43 -18.46
C ASP A 73 16.82 -18.64 -17.53
N LYS A 74 17.16 -17.60 -16.75
CA LYS A 74 18.33 -17.55 -15.86
C LYS A 74 18.02 -17.81 -14.40
N MET A 75 16.76 -17.82 -13.99
CA MET A 75 16.36 -18.03 -12.59
C MET A 75 15.19 -19.00 -12.47
N SER A 76 15.10 -19.70 -11.33
CA SER A 76 13.96 -20.54 -10.96
C SER A 76 12.86 -19.72 -10.26
N THR A 77 11.66 -20.30 -10.18
CA THR A 77 10.54 -19.75 -9.39
C THR A 77 10.95 -19.56 -7.91
N TRP A 78 11.73 -20.52 -7.37
CA TRP A 78 12.24 -20.41 -6.00
C TRP A 78 13.22 -19.25 -5.83
N SER A 79 14.11 -19.02 -6.81
CA SER A 79 15.02 -17.86 -6.82
C SER A 79 14.25 -16.53 -6.87
N PHE A 80 13.13 -16.46 -7.60
CA PHE A 80 12.25 -15.31 -7.60
C PHE A 80 11.65 -15.06 -6.21
N PHE A 81 11.07 -16.09 -5.57
CA PHE A 81 10.48 -15.93 -4.23
C PHE A 81 11.52 -15.51 -3.18
N LYS A 82 12.73 -16.09 -3.20
CA LYS A 82 13.82 -15.64 -2.33
C LYS A 82 14.10 -14.14 -2.49
N ARG A 83 14.14 -13.62 -3.72
CA ARG A 83 14.38 -12.19 -3.99
C ARG A 83 13.25 -11.30 -3.46
N ARG A 84 12.01 -11.75 -3.61
CA ARG A 84 10.85 -11.03 -3.08
C ARG A 84 10.83 -11.05 -1.56
N LEU A 85 11.10 -12.19 -0.94
CA LEU A 85 11.23 -12.30 0.52
C LEU A 85 12.34 -11.38 1.06
N ILE A 86 13.53 -11.39 0.47
CA ILE A 86 14.60 -10.46 0.86
C ILE A 86 14.15 -9.00 0.76
N ARG A 87 13.33 -8.67 -0.24
CA ARG A 87 12.88 -7.29 -0.47
C ARG A 87 11.84 -6.83 0.53
N LEU A 88 10.90 -7.70 0.90
CA LEU A 88 9.68 -7.32 1.64
C LEU A 88 9.73 -7.77 3.11
N HIS A 89 10.13 -9.01 3.35
CA HIS A 89 9.90 -9.69 4.62
C HIS A 89 10.66 -9.13 5.83
N PRO A 90 11.90 -8.61 5.71
CA PRO A 90 12.57 -8.00 6.85
C PRO A 90 11.73 -6.88 7.49
N MET A 91 11.17 -5.99 6.69
CA MET A 91 10.34 -4.90 7.20
C MET A 91 8.98 -5.37 7.74
N VAL A 92 8.42 -6.46 7.21
CA VAL A 92 7.23 -7.11 7.79
C VAL A 92 7.51 -7.54 9.24
N ILE A 93 8.61 -8.26 9.46
CA ILE A 93 9.01 -8.69 10.80
C ILE A 93 9.21 -7.49 11.73
N PHE A 94 9.94 -6.47 11.25
CA PHE A 94 10.18 -5.26 12.03
C PHE A 94 8.87 -4.54 12.40
N GLY A 95 8.00 -4.29 11.41
CA GLY A 95 6.74 -3.55 11.64
C GLY A 95 5.75 -4.31 12.53
N THR A 96 5.69 -5.63 12.40
CA THR A 96 4.86 -6.47 13.28
C THR A 96 5.40 -6.46 14.71
N LEU A 97 6.72 -6.61 14.89
CA LEU A 97 7.35 -6.51 16.22
C LEU A 97 7.13 -5.12 16.83
N PHE A 98 7.31 -4.07 16.03
CA PHE A 98 7.05 -2.70 16.48
C PHE A 98 5.58 -2.52 16.87
N GLY A 99 4.63 -3.04 16.09
CA GLY A 99 3.21 -3.05 16.41
C GLY A 99 2.88 -3.82 17.69
N ALA A 100 3.54 -4.94 17.95
CA ALA A 100 3.37 -5.70 19.18
C ALA A 100 3.90 -4.95 20.42
N ILE A 101 5.07 -4.30 20.30
CA ILE A 101 5.64 -3.47 21.36
C ILE A 101 4.72 -2.26 21.67
N MET A 102 4.16 -1.66 20.62
CA MET A 102 3.29 -0.48 20.75
C MET A 102 1.83 -0.84 21.06
N PHE A 103 1.46 -2.11 21.16
CA PHE A 103 0.07 -2.58 21.20
C PHE A 103 -0.75 -1.91 22.31
N ASN A 104 -0.27 -1.94 23.53
CA ASN A 104 -0.97 -1.40 24.70
C ASN A 104 -1.03 0.15 24.70
N PHE A 105 -0.09 0.81 24.03
CA PHE A 105 -0.12 2.27 23.90
C PHE A 105 -1.23 2.78 22.97
N GLY A 106 -1.86 1.89 22.21
CA GLY A 106 -3.01 2.19 21.37
C GLY A 106 -4.36 1.96 22.06
N SER A 107 -4.39 1.64 23.37
CA SER A 107 -5.65 1.39 24.09
C SER A 107 -6.52 2.64 24.15
N CYS A 108 -7.75 2.56 23.62
CA CYS A 108 -8.76 3.61 23.66
C CYS A 108 -10.15 3.03 23.32
N GLY A 109 -11.17 3.88 23.33
CA GLY A 109 -12.55 3.46 23.05
C GLY A 109 -12.75 2.88 21.64
N GLU A 110 -11.94 3.30 20.66
CA GLU A 110 -11.97 2.76 19.29
C GLU A 110 -11.43 1.32 19.21
N PHE A 111 -10.63 0.87 20.19
CA PHE A 111 -10.00 -0.45 20.23
C PHE A 111 -10.40 -1.22 21.49
N PRO A 112 -11.64 -1.67 21.60
CA PRO A 112 -12.21 -2.19 22.85
C PRO A 112 -11.54 -3.48 23.34
N LEU A 113 -10.92 -4.28 22.44
CA LEU A 113 -10.36 -5.58 22.82
C LEU A 113 -8.94 -5.50 23.40
N ILE A 114 -8.24 -4.37 23.29
CA ILE A 114 -6.83 -4.27 23.72
C ILE A 114 -6.66 -4.60 25.20
N ASN A 115 -7.53 -4.04 26.07
CA ASN A 115 -7.41 -4.19 27.51
C ASN A 115 -7.72 -5.62 28.00
N ASP A 116 -8.55 -6.34 27.24
CA ASP A 116 -8.95 -7.72 27.56
C ASP A 116 -8.03 -8.76 26.90
N THR A 117 -7.12 -8.32 26.03
CA THR A 117 -6.21 -9.21 25.29
C THR A 117 -5.01 -9.59 26.15
N PRO A 118 -4.85 -10.88 26.53
CA PRO A 118 -3.70 -11.29 27.32
C PRO A 118 -2.41 -11.29 26.48
N TRP A 119 -1.28 -11.03 27.13
CA TRP A 119 0.04 -10.89 26.47
C TRP A 119 0.41 -12.10 25.60
N TYR A 120 0.05 -13.33 25.98
CA TYR A 120 0.33 -14.54 25.19
C TYR A 120 -0.43 -14.56 23.87
N MET A 121 -1.65 -13.97 23.82
CA MET A 121 -2.41 -13.82 22.59
C MET A 121 -1.73 -12.80 21.67
N VAL A 122 -1.21 -11.68 22.20
CA VAL A 122 -0.42 -10.73 21.42
C VAL A 122 0.80 -11.40 20.79
N LEU A 123 1.51 -12.25 21.54
CA LEU A 123 2.64 -13.03 21.01
C LEU A 123 2.21 -14.03 19.94
N LEU A 124 1.10 -14.76 20.15
CA LEU A 124 0.57 -15.68 19.15
C LEU A 124 0.25 -14.96 17.85
N VAL A 125 -0.52 -13.86 17.94
CA VAL A 125 -0.88 -13.03 16.79
C VAL A 125 0.38 -12.45 16.12
N MET A 126 1.39 -12.02 16.88
CA MET A 126 2.66 -11.55 16.35
C MET A 126 3.36 -12.60 15.49
N PHE A 127 3.49 -13.84 15.98
CA PHE A 127 4.12 -14.92 15.20
C PHE A 127 3.32 -15.27 13.95
N LEU A 128 1.99 -15.25 14.02
CA LEU A 128 1.15 -15.49 12.87
C LEU A 128 1.25 -14.35 11.85
N CYS A 129 1.25 -13.09 12.28
CA CYS A 129 1.43 -11.93 11.41
C CYS A 129 2.80 -11.93 10.68
N PHE A 130 3.85 -12.52 11.26
CA PHE A 130 5.12 -12.72 10.54
C PHE A 130 4.96 -13.56 9.26
N THR A 131 3.98 -14.44 9.19
CA THR A 131 3.77 -15.28 8.00
C THR A 131 3.11 -14.53 6.83
N MET A 132 2.51 -13.37 7.08
CA MET A 132 1.67 -12.62 6.14
C MET A 132 0.43 -13.40 5.66
N ILE A 133 0.07 -14.49 6.33
CA ILE A 133 -1.22 -15.16 6.11
C ILE A 133 -2.30 -14.29 6.77
N PRO A 134 -3.39 -13.94 6.05
CA PRO A 134 -4.49 -13.18 6.63
C PRO A 134 -5.08 -13.88 7.84
N LEU A 135 -5.20 -13.18 8.97
CA LEU A 135 -5.83 -13.73 10.16
C LEU A 135 -7.36 -13.66 10.05
N PRO A 136 -8.08 -14.67 10.49
CA PRO A 136 -9.53 -14.64 10.55
C PRO A 136 -10.00 -13.64 11.63
N ASN A 137 -11.21 -13.10 11.48
CA ASN A 137 -11.78 -12.13 12.41
C ASN A 137 -11.89 -12.66 13.86
N THR A 138 -11.93 -13.99 14.04
CA THR A 138 -11.91 -14.64 15.37
C THR A 138 -10.59 -14.47 16.13
N MET A 139 -9.53 -14.04 15.45
CA MET A 139 -8.22 -13.72 16.04
C MET A 139 -7.97 -12.22 16.15
N ASP A 140 -8.99 -11.41 15.98
CA ASP A 140 -8.91 -9.98 16.20
C ASP A 140 -8.64 -9.67 17.68
N ILE A 141 -7.66 -8.79 17.91
CA ILE A 141 -7.25 -8.35 19.26
C ILE A 141 -7.42 -6.84 19.45
N ARG A 142 -8.01 -6.14 18.45
CA ARG A 142 -8.31 -4.70 18.53
C ARG A 142 -9.80 -4.38 18.50
N GLY A 143 -10.60 -5.12 17.72
CA GLY A 143 -12.02 -4.87 17.49
C GLY A 143 -12.36 -4.30 16.11
N TRP A 144 -11.40 -4.25 15.18
CA TRP A 144 -11.60 -3.73 13.81
C TRP A 144 -11.62 -4.81 12.72
N ALA A 145 -11.59 -6.08 13.14
CA ALA A 145 -11.61 -7.23 12.23
C ALA A 145 -10.49 -7.20 11.15
N GLU A 146 -9.34 -6.67 11.49
CA GLU A 146 -8.20 -6.56 10.58
C GLU A 146 -7.47 -7.89 10.41
N THR A 147 -7.06 -8.22 9.18
CA THR A 147 -6.23 -9.40 8.88
C THR A 147 -4.82 -9.31 9.46
N ASN A 148 -4.39 -8.12 9.90
CA ASN A 148 -3.14 -7.89 10.61
C ASN A 148 -3.37 -6.89 11.77
N PRO A 149 -3.89 -7.32 12.92
CA PRO A 149 -4.32 -6.42 13.99
C PRO A 149 -3.17 -5.73 14.74
N LEU A 150 -1.90 -6.10 14.49
CA LEU A 150 -0.73 -5.39 15.03
C LEU A 150 -0.26 -4.25 14.11
N ASN A 151 -0.65 -4.29 12.84
CA ASN A 151 -0.25 -3.28 11.85
C ASN A 151 -1.28 -3.26 10.71
N GLY A 152 -2.39 -2.56 10.91
CA GLY A 152 -3.51 -2.54 9.98
C GLY A 152 -3.11 -2.45 8.51
N PRO A 153 -2.38 -1.42 8.04
CA PRO A 153 -2.03 -1.26 6.63
C PRO A 153 -1.26 -2.43 5.99
N ALA A 154 -0.69 -3.34 6.80
CA ALA A 154 -0.03 -4.54 6.28
C ALA A 154 -0.97 -5.49 5.51
N TRP A 155 -2.30 -5.32 5.61
CA TRP A 155 -3.25 -6.04 4.76
C TRP A 155 -2.93 -5.92 3.27
N SER A 156 -2.53 -4.75 2.80
CA SER A 156 -2.20 -4.53 1.39
C SER A 156 -0.95 -5.30 0.94
N LEU A 157 -0.01 -5.55 1.85
CA LEU A 157 1.14 -6.41 1.57
C LEU A 157 0.76 -7.88 1.44
N GLN A 158 -0.26 -8.35 2.17
CA GLN A 158 -0.80 -9.70 1.97
C GLN A 158 -1.23 -9.86 0.50
N TRP A 159 -1.93 -8.87 -0.05
CA TRP A 159 -2.29 -8.83 -1.47
C TRP A 159 -1.07 -8.72 -2.39
N GLU A 160 -0.01 -7.99 -1.99
CA GLU A 160 1.24 -7.96 -2.78
C GLU A 160 1.93 -9.33 -2.80
N TYR A 161 1.91 -10.12 -1.71
CA TYR A 161 2.41 -11.50 -1.73
C TYR A 161 1.59 -12.37 -2.68
N ILE A 162 0.26 -12.25 -2.67
CA ILE A 162 -0.62 -12.93 -3.64
C ILE A 162 -0.27 -12.54 -5.07
N ALA A 163 -0.06 -11.24 -5.34
CA ALA A 163 0.38 -10.75 -6.65
C ALA A 163 1.69 -11.38 -7.11
N ASN A 164 2.68 -11.51 -6.21
CA ASN A 164 3.95 -12.16 -6.51
C ASN A 164 3.78 -13.65 -6.86
N ILE A 165 2.90 -14.35 -6.14
CA ILE A 165 2.58 -15.76 -6.41
C ILE A 165 1.90 -15.90 -7.78
N LEU A 166 0.87 -15.10 -8.04
CA LEU A 166 0.16 -15.08 -9.32
C LEU A 166 1.11 -14.76 -10.47
N TYR A 167 1.98 -13.75 -10.31
CA TYR A 167 2.97 -13.41 -11.32
C TYR A 167 3.90 -14.59 -11.62
N ALA A 168 4.50 -15.19 -10.59
CA ALA A 168 5.48 -16.26 -10.78
C ALA A 168 4.89 -17.54 -11.36
N LEU A 169 3.65 -17.88 -11.05
CA LEU A 169 3.03 -19.13 -11.47
C LEU A 169 2.25 -19.00 -12.78
N VAL A 170 1.57 -17.88 -13.01
CA VAL A 170 0.61 -17.70 -14.10
C VAL A 170 0.98 -16.54 -15.01
N ILE A 171 0.99 -15.30 -14.47
CA ILE A 171 0.95 -14.07 -15.29
C ILE A 171 2.19 -13.92 -16.17
N ARG A 172 3.35 -14.34 -15.71
CA ARG A 172 4.60 -14.30 -16.48
C ARG A 172 4.52 -15.02 -17.82
N ARG A 173 3.62 -16.01 -17.95
CA ARG A 173 3.42 -16.84 -19.16
C ARG A 173 2.41 -16.23 -20.14
N LEU A 174 1.64 -15.24 -19.70
CA LEU A 174 0.63 -14.61 -20.56
C LEU A 174 1.30 -13.81 -21.68
N SER A 175 0.75 -13.91 -22.89
CA SER A 175 1.11 -13.01 -23.99
C SER A 175 0.64 -11.58 -23.69
N LYS A 176 1.17 -10.59 -24.42
CA LYS A 176 0.70 -9.18 -24.29
C LYS A 176 -0.80 -9.05 -24.56
N VAL A 177 -1.33 -9.83 -25.51
CA VAL A 177 -2.76 -9.83 -25.87
C VAL A 177 -3.59 -10.41 -24.71
N ALA A 178 -3.21 -11.60 -24.21
CA ALA A 178 -3.91 -12.23 -23.08
C ALA A 178 -3.88 -11.33 -21.82
N LEU A 179 -2.72 -10.70 -21.55
CA LEU A 179 -2.61 -9.74 -20.45
C LEU A 179 -3.52 -8.52 -20.66
N GLY A 180 -3.60 -8.00 -21.90
CA GLY A 180 -4.52 -6.91 -22.24
C GLY A 180 -5.99 -7.26 -22.05
N ILE A 181 -6.39 -8.50 -22.42
CA ILE A 181 -7.76 -9.01 -22.16
C ILE A 181 -8.03 -9.06 -20.64
N CYS A 182 -7.09 -9.59 -19.86
CA CYS A 182 -7.22 -9.60 -18.38
C CYS A 182 -7.39 -8.18 -17.84
N VAL A 183 -6.57 -7.21 -18.28
CA VAL A 183 -6.69 -5.81 -17.88
C VAL A 183 -8.07 -5.26 -18.20
N ALA A 184 -8.63 -5.53 -19.38
CA ALA A 184 -9.97 -5.08 -19.76
C ALA A 184 -11.06 -5.69 -18.85
N ILE A 185 -10.99 -6.99 -18.56
CA ILE A 185 -11.93 -7.66 -17.65
C ILE A 185 -11.85 -7.07 -16.25
N PHE A 186 -10.63 -6.90 -15.73
CA PHE A 186 -10.44 -6.35 -14.37
C PHE A 186 -10.78 -4.86 -14.28
N ALA A 187 -10.67 -4.09 -15.38
CA ALA A 187 -11.18 -2.72 -15.44
C ALA A 187 -12.70 -2.70 -15.24
N VAL A 188 -13.43 -3.61 -15.88
CA VAL A 188 -14.89 -3.74 -15.68
C VAL A 188 -15.20 -4.09 -14.22
N MET A 189 -14.47 -5.02 -13.61
CA MET A 189 -14.65 -5.34 -12.18
C MET A 189 -14.41 -4.12 -11.28
N THR A 190 -13.40 -3.29 -11.59
CA THR A 190 -13.13 -2.04 -10.85
C THR A 190 -14.30 -1.05 -11.00
N VAL A 191 -14.83 -0.88 -12.21
CA VAL A 191 -16.01 -0.01 -12.44
C VAL A 191 -17.23 -0.53 -11.66
N ILE A 192 -17.50 -1.82 -11.70
CA ILE A 192 -18.59 -2.49 -10.98
C ILE A 192 -18.47 -2.19 -9.46
N LEU A 193 -17.30 -2.35 -8.88
CA LEU A 193 -17.04 -2.04 -7.47
C LEU A 193 -17.24 -0.54 -7.17
N CYS A 194 -16.63 0.34 -7.96
CA CYS A 194 -16.72 1.79 -7.77
C CYS A 194 -18.15 2.32 -7.88
N LEU A 195 -18.96 1.75 -8.78
CA LEU A 195 -20.37 2.12 -8.95
C LEU A 195 -21.33 1.34 -8.04
N ASN A 196 -20.77 0.56 -7.10
CA ASN A 196 -21.54 -0.24 -6.14
C ASN A 196 -22.58 -1.17 -6.80
N ILE A 197 -22.23 -1.74 -7.97
CA ILE A 197 -23.07 -2.71 -8.69
C ILE A 197 -22.85 -4.08 -8.05
N ASP A 198 -23.82 -4.56 -7.29
CA ASP A 198 -23.67 -5.86 -6.63
C ASP A 198 -24.06 -7.01 -7.56
N VAL A 199 -23.06 -7.60 -8.20
CA VAL A 199 -23.19 -8.78 -9.07
C VAL A 199 -23.09 -10.09 -8.28
N THR A 200 -22.47 -10.02 -7.08
CA THR A 200 -22.11 -11.21 -6.29
C THR A 200 -22.99 -11.45 -5.08
N GLY A 201 -23.77 -10.46 -4.67
CA GLY A 201 -24.54 -10.45 -3.43
C GLY A 201 -23.69 -10.15 -2.19
N PHE A 202 -22.39 -9.84 -2.35
CA PHE A 202 -21.50 -9.55 -1.22
C PHE A 202 -21.42 -8.06 -0.87
N LEU A 203 -21.82 -7.16 -1.76
CA LEU A 203 -21.70 -5.71 -1.53
C LEU A 203 -22.85 -5.13 -0.72
N GLU A 204 -23.98 -5.85 -0.55
CA GLU A 204 -25.11 -5.40 0.29
C GLU A 204 -24.69 -5.11 1.72
N GLU A 205 -23.73 -5.87 2.27
CA GLU A 205 -23.20 -5.67 3.61
C GLU A 205 -22.30 -4.43 3.74
N ARG A 206 -21.89 -3.82 2.60
CA ARG A 206 -21.01 -2.66 2.51
C ARG A 206 -21.71 -1.32 2.45
N ASN A 207 -22.90 -1.17 2.97
CA ASN A 207 -23.65 0.09 2.92
C ASN A 207 -22.87 1.30 3.48
N TRP A 208 -21.97 1.06 4.46
CA TRP A 208 -21.08 2.07 5.05
C TRP A 208 -20.01 2.59 4.07
N ALA A 209 -19.66 1.82 3.03
CA ALA A 209 -18.62 2.12 2.04
C ALA A 209 -19.18 1.97 0.60
N SER A 210 -20.42 2.43 0.35
CA SER A 210 -20.99 2.44 -0.99
C SER A 210 -20.29 3.47 -1.89
N TYR A 211 -20.12 3.12 -3.17
CA TYR A 211 -19.51 3.99 -4.19
C TYR A 211 -18.05 4.37 -3.89
N THR A 212 -17.29 3.46 -3.29
CA THR A 212 -15.86 3.60 -3.04
C THR A 212 -15.15 2.26 -3.04
N VAL A 213 -13.84 2.27 -3.31
CA VAL A 213 -12.97 1.07 -3.18
C VAL A 213 -12.42 0.89 -1.77
N VAL A 214 -12.82 1.68 -0.79
CA VAL A 214 -12.38 1.53 0.61
C VAL A 214 -12.66 0.11 1.08
N GLY A 215 -11.64 -0.59 1.62
CA GLY A 215 -11.77 -1.98 2.08
C GLY A 215 -10.62 -2.87 1.65
N GLY A 216 -10.74 -4.15 1.94
CA GLY A 216 -9.77 -5.19 1.61
C GLY A 216 -8.92 -5.67 2.78
N TRP A 217 -9.21 -5.21 4.01
CA TRP A 217 -8.41 -5.50 5.22
C TRP A 217 -8.97 -6.59 6.13
N SER A 218 -10.13 -7.16 5.81
CA SER A 218 -10.78 -8.23 6.57
C SER A 218 -10.97 -9.49 5.73
N THR A 219 -11.34 -10.61 6.38
CA THR A 219 -11.60 -11.90 5.73
C THR A 219 -13.07 -12.12 5.39
N THR A 220 -13.94 -11.12 5.54
CA THR A 220 -15.34 -11.22 5.10
C THR A 220 -15.43 -11.25 3.57
N PRO A 221 -16.47 -11.87 2.98
CA PRO A 221 -16.58 -12.03 1.52
C PRO A 221 -16.52 -10.70 0.74
N ASP A 222 -17.17 -9.66 1.24
CA ASP A 222 -17.13 -8.30 0.69
C ASP A 222 -15.70 -7.73 0.68
N GLN A 223 -15.00 -7.85 1.80
CA GLN A 223 -13.63 -7.34 1.94
C GLN A 223 -12.64 -8.12 1.05
N LEU A 224 -12.81 -9.43 0.92
CA LEU A 224 -12.01 -10.23 -0.01
C LEU A 224 -12.28 -9.82 -1.46
N GLN A 225 -13.54 -9.60 -1.85
CA GLN A 225 -13.90 -9.11 -3.18
C GLN A 225 -13.25 -7.75 -3.48
N VAL A 226 -13.31 -6.82 -2.51
CA VAL A 226 -12.65 -5.52 -2.62
C VAL A 226 -11.16 -5.68 -2.78
N GLY A 227 -10.50 -6.46 -1.92
CA GLY A 227 -9.06 -6.66 -1.95
C GLY A 227 -8.58 -7.25 -3.29
N PHE A 228 -9.28 -8.27 -3.83
CA PHE A 228 -8.98 -8.82 -5.16
C PHE A 228 -9.17 -7.79 -6.26
N THR A 229 -10.26 -7.03 -6.26
CA THR A 229 -10.54 -6.03 -7.29
C THR A 229 -9.47 -4.94 -7.29
N ARG A 230 -9.09 -4.44 -6.11
CA ARG A 230 -8.03 -3.44 -5.95
C ARG A 230 -6.65 -3.96 -6.38
N LEU A 231 -6.39 -5.27 -6.24
CA LEU A 231 -5.13 -5.87 -6.69
C LEU A 231 -5.09 -6.07 -8.20
N LEU A 232 -6.13 -6.69 -8.76
CA LEU A 232 -6.05 -7.30 -10.10
C LEU A 232 -5.85 -6.26 -11.20
N TYR A 233 -6.73 -5.25 -11.32
CA TYR A 233 -6.56 -4.26 -12.38
C TYR A 233 -5.24 -3.50 -12.26
N PRO A 234 -4.91 -2.85 -11.12
CA PRO A 234 -3.70 -2.04 -11.02
C PRO A 234 -2.41 -2.83 -11.29
N PHE A 235 -2.30 -4.03 -10.72
CA PHE A 235 -1.09 -4.84 -10.88
C PHE A 235 -0.92 -5.34 -12.33
N PHE A 236 -1.99 -5.83 -12.95
CA PHE A 236 -1.95 -6.29 -14.35
C PHE A 236 -1.71 -5.14 -15.32
N CYS A 237 -2.32 -3.98 -15.09
CA CYS A 237 -2.10 -2.77 -15.88
C CYS A 237 -0.64 -2.29 -15.78
N GLY A 238 -0.08 -2.22 -14.58
CA GLY A 238 1.33 -1.87 -14.38
C GLY A 238 2.27 -2.83 -15.14
N LEU A 239 2.01 -4.13 -15.07
CA LEU A 239 2.77 -5.14 -15.81
C LEU A 239 2.62 -4.96 -17.33
N LEU A 240 1.41 -4.65 -17.82
CA LEU A 240 1.15 -4.40 -19.24
C LEU A 240 1.94 -3.17 -19.73
N ILE A 241 1.95 -2.07 -18.96
CA ILE A 241 2.73 -0.87 -19.26
C ILE A 241 4.22 -1.23 -19.41
N SER A 242 4.77 -2.02 -18.49
CA SER A 242 6.15 -2.50 -18.56
C SER A 242 6.43 -3.30 -19.84
N ARG A 243 5.53 -4.20 -20.23
CA ARG A 243 5.68 -5.06 -21.43
C ARG A 243 5.49 -4.33 -22.75
N VAL A 244 4.61 -3.33 -22.76
CA VAL A 244 4.39 -2.49 -23.95
C VAL A 244 5.57 -1.56 -24.19
N GLY A 245 6.13 -1.00 -23.11
CA GLY A 245 7.32 -0.14 -23.14
C GLY A 245 7.09 1.24 -23.79
N LYS A 246 5.85 1.62 -24.10
CA LYS A 246 5.50 2.96 -24.59
C LYS A 246 5.37 3.91 -23.41
N LEU A 247 6.48 4.57 -23.05
CA LEU A 247 6.57 5.46 -21.91
C LEU A 247 6.47 6.92 -22.34
N ILE A 248 5.94 7.77 -21.46
CA ILE A 248 5.69 9.20 -21.74
C ILE A 248 6.83 10.02 -21.12
N LYS A 249 7.56 10.75 -21.96
CA LYS A 249 8.64 11.64 -21.51
C LYS A 249 8.10 13.03 -21.20
N VAL A 250 8.30 13.47 -19.94
CA VAL A 250 7.89 14.81 -19.49
C VAL A 250 9.07 15.48 -18.80
N LYS A 251 9.37 16.72 -19.20
CA LYS A 251 10.37 17.55 -18.49
C LYS A 251 9.84 17.88 -17.09
N GLY A 252 10.63 17.60 -16.06
CA GLY A 252 10.18 17.76 -14.67
C GLY A 252 9.16 16.73 -14.21
N GLY A 253 9.17 15.53 -14.81
CA GLY A 253 8.18 14.47 -14.60
C GLY A 253 7.93 14.12 -13.11
N PHE A 254 8.98 14.15 -12.27
CA PHE A 254 8.80 13.92 -10.83
C PHE A 254 7.83 14.94 -10.20
N TRP A 255 8.04 16.22 -10.47
CA TRP A 255 7.24 17.29 -9.86
C TRP A 255 5.79 17.29 -10.35
N TRP A 256 5.59 17.09 -11.66
CA TRP A 256 4.25 17.00 -12.23
C TRP A 256 3.50 15.78 -11.71
N CYS A 257 4.12 14.60 -11.70
CA CYS A 257 3.51 13.39 -11.17
C CYS A 257 3.22 13.52 -9.67
N SER A 258 4.13 14.13 -8.87
CA SER A 258 3.88 14.39 -7.46
C SER A 258 2.70 15.32 -7.24
N LEU A 259 2.62 16.41 -8.01
CA LEU A 259 1.48 17.33 -7.95
C LEU A 259 0.16 16.63 -8.30
N MET A 260 0.15 15.79 -9.35
CA MET A 260 -1.03 14.99 -9.71
C MET A 260 -1.45 14.07 -8.55
N ILE A 261 -0.53 13.35 -7.92
CA ILE A 261 -0.83 12.47 -6.77
C ILE A 261 -1.43 13.29 -5.62
N ILE A 262 -0.85 14.44 -5.28
CA ILE A 262 -1.34 15.32 -4.22
C ILE A 262 -2.77 15.78 -4.54
N ILE A 263 -3.02 16.27 -5.75
CA ILE A 263 -4.35 16.72 -6.18
C ILE A 263 -5.35 15.56 -6.06
N LEU A 264 -5.01 14.38 -6.62
CA LEU A 264 -5.91 13.23 -6.63
C LEU A 264 -6.24 12.73 -5.21
N PHE A 265 -5.30 12.80 -4.27
CA PHE A 265 -5.57 12.35 -2.90
C PHE A 265 -6.29 13.39 -2.03
N CYS A 266 -6.16 14.67 -2.38
CA CYS A 266 -6.80 15.77 -1.65
C CYS A 266 -8.14 16.24 -2.26
N MET A 267 -8.59 15.64 -3.37
CA MET A 267 -9.92 15.97 -3.93
C MET A 267 -11.01 15.61 -2.93
N PRO A 268 -11.99 16.52 -2.69
CA PRO A 268 -13.13 16.22 -1.81
C PRO A 268 -13.97 15.05 -2.35
N TRP A 269 -14.63 14.32 -1.46
CA TRP A 269 -15.64 13.37 -1.88
C TRP A 269 -16.75 14.06 -2.65
N MET A 270 -17.14 13.47 -3.76
CA MET A 270 -18.18 14.03 -4.63
C MET A 270 -19.54 13.46 -4.24
N GLY A 271 -20.57 14.28 -4.39
CA GLY A 271 -21.96 13.85 -4.17
C GLY A 271 -22.42 13.76 -2.71
N LEU A 272 -21.63 14.29 -1.75
CA LEU A 272 -22.03 14.40 -0.36
C LEU A 272 -22.96 15.61 -0.16
N GLY A 273 -24.02 15.42 0.65
CA GLY A 273 -24.92 16.51 1.05
C GLY A 273 -25.81 17.06 -0.07
N THR A 274 -25.88 16.41 -1.23
CA THR A 274 -26.81 16.76 -2.31
C THR A 274 -28.17 16.08 -2.13
N GLU A 275 -29.24 16.72 -2.55
CA GLU A 275 -30.54 16.07 -2.64
C GLU A 275 -30.50 14.89 -3.62
N GLY A 276 -30.85 13.71 -3.13
CA GLY A 276 -30.69 12.44 -3.85
C GLY A 276 -29.31 11.77 -3.64
N ASP A 277 -29.20 10.48 -3.93
CA ASP A 277 -27.94 9.73 -3.82
C ASP A 277 -27.04 9.98 -5.04
N SER A 278 -26.19 10.98 -4.97
CA SER A 278 -25.20 11.33 -6.00
C SER A 278 -23.80 10.80 -5.69
N ARG A 279 -23.62 9.96 -4.65
CA ARG A 279 -22.33 9.36 -4.26
C ARG A 279 -21.68 8.53 -5.37
N TRP A 280 -22.44 8.07 -6.37
CA TRP A 280 -21.90 7.41 -7.56
C TRP A 280 -20.86 8.29 -8.30
N THR A 281 -20.93 9.62 -8.15
CA THR A 281 -19.93 10.54 -8.73
C THR A 281 -18.56 10.37 -8.07
N ASN A 282 -18.52 10.03 -6.77
CA ASN A 282 -17.28 9.66 -6.09
C ASN A 282 -16.74 8.33 -6.64
N GLY A 283 -17.59 7.32 -6.80
CA GLY A 283 -17.19 6.06 -7.42
C GLY A 283 -16.63 6.24 -8.83
N LEU A 284 -17.24 7.11 -9.64
CA LEU A 284 -16.72 7.45 -10.95
C LEU A 284 -15.34 8.14 -10.86
N TYR A 285 -15.17 9.06 -9.91
CA TYR A 285 -13.87 9.70 -9.65
C TYR A 285 -12.79 8.68 -9.33
N GLU A 286 -13.06 7.76 -8.40
CA GLU A 286 -12.12 6.70 -8.03
C GLU A 286 -11.80 5.78 -9.21
N ALA A 287 -12.81 5.40 -10.00
CA ALA A 287 -12.60 4.62 -11.21
C ALA A 287 -11.67 5.32 -12.19
N VAL A 288 -11.84 6.63 -12.43
CA VAL A 288 -10.95 7.43 -13.29
C VAL A 288 -9.54 7.50 -12.71
N CYS A 289 -9.40 7.70 -11.40
CA CYS A 289 -8.09 7.68 -10.74
C CYS A 289 -7.36 6.35 -10.96
N ILE A 290 -8.04 5.24 -10.71
CA ILE A 290 -7.44 3.89 -10.78
C ILE A 290 -7.18 3.48 -12.23
N LEU A 291 -8.18 3.67 -13.12
CA LEU A 291 -8.11 3.14 -14.48
C LEU A 291 -7.28 4.00 -15.43
N VAL A 292 -7.16 5.31 -15.16
CA VAL A 292 -6.53 6.26 -16.08
C VAL A 292 -5.38 7.00 -15.42
N CYS A 293 -5.63 7.71 -14.31
CA CYS A 293 -4.63 8.63 -13.75
C CYS A 293 -3.39 7.89 -13.24
N PHE A 294 -3.53 6.82 -12.47
CA PHE A 294 -2.39 6.08 -11.93
C PHE A 294 -1.55 5.39 -13.01
N PRO A 295 -2.14 4.69 -14.00
CA PRO A 295 -1.39 4.20 -15.16
C PRO A 295 -0.62 5.29 -15.91
N LEU A 296 -1.22 6.46 -16.13
CA LEU A 296 -0.56 7.59 -16.77
C LEU A 296 0.60 8.13 -15.94
N ILE A 297 0.43 8.31 -14.63
CA ILE A 297 1.48 8.76 -13.72
C ILE A 297 2.66 7.77 -13.75
N VAL A 298 2.40 6.46 -13.73
CA VAL A 298 3.45 5.44 -13.82
C VAL A 298 4.16 5.49 -15.17
N ALA A 299 3.43 5.62 -16.29
CA ALA A 299 4.01 5.73 -17.62
C ALA A 299 4.86 7.01 -17.79
N MET A 300 4.42 8.14 -17.20
CA MET A 300 5.16 9.41 -17.18
C MET A 300 6.40 9.33 -16.28
N GLY A 301 6.25 8.80 -15.08
CA GLY A 301 7.36 8.64 -14.14
C GLY A 301 8.45 7.71 -14.66
N ALA A 302 8.05 6.61 -15.31
CA ALA A 302 8.99 5.67 -15.92
C ALA A 302 9.64 6.21 -17.20
N GLY A 303 8.94 7.04 -17.96
CA GLY A 303 9.45 7.63 -19.21
C GLY A 303 10.37 8.84 -19.01
N SER A 304 10.33 9.44 -17.83
CA SER A 304 11.04 10.68 -17.52
C SER A 304 12.35 10.42 -16.76
N SER A 305 13.25 11.37 -16.80
CA SER A 305 14.53 11.32 -16.07
C SER A 305 14.62 12.45 -15.05
N VAL A 306 15.29 12.17 -13.93
CA VAL A 306 15.58 13.18 -12.92
C VAL A 306 16.65 14.12 -13.45
N THR A 307 16.42 15.43 -13.33
CA THR A 307 17.38 16.46 -13.69
C THR A 307 17.78 17.25 -12.46
N GLY A 308 19.10 17.35 -12.22
CA GLY A 308 19.68 18.11 -11.10
C GLY A 308 19.89 17.27 -9.82
N SER A 309 20.98 17.59 -9.12
CA SER A 309 21.43 16.87 -7.93
C SER A 309 20.43 16.91 -6.76
N LYS A 310 19.75 18.04 -6.56
CA LYS A 310 18.74 18.21 -5.50
C LYS A 310 17.53 17.28 -5.75
N SER A 311 17.00 17.26 -6.97
CA SER A 311 15.88 16.37 -7.32
C SER A 311 16.27 14.90 -7.18
N SER A 312 17.47 14.50 -7.58
CA SER A 312 17.98 13.14 -7.39
C SER A 312 18.08 12.78 -5.91
N ALA A 313 18.62 13.68 -5.07
CA ALA A 313 18.70 13.44 -3.62
C ALA A 313 17.31 13.28 -2.97
N ILE A 314 16.32 14.11 -3.36
CA ILE A 314 14.95 14.02 -2.87
C ILE A 314 14.31 12.68 -3.30
N ASN A 315 14.40 12.31 -4.58
CA ASN A 315 13.86 11.06 -5.09
C ASN A 315 14.49 9.85 -4.39
N LYS A 316 15.81 9.89 -4.19
CA LYS A 316 16.54 8.84 -3.49
C LYS A 316 16.05 8.71 -2.05
N PHE A 317 15.99 9.81 -1.29
CA PHE A 317 15.53 9.79 0.10
C PHE A 317 14.10 9.25 0.23
N LEU A 318 13.17 9.82 -0.56
CA LEU A 318 11.76 9.39 -0.55
C LEU A 318 11.62 7.92 -0.95
N GLY A 319 12.37 7.46 -1.95
CA GLY A 319 12.38 6.06 -2.39
C GLY A 319 12.93 5.10 -1.32
N GLU A 320 13.96 5.50 -0.60
CA GLU A 320 14.56 4.70 0.47
C GLU A 320 13.62 4.51 1.66
N ILE A 321 12.91 5.55 2.07
CA ILE A 321 12.00 5.50 3.22
C ILE A 321 10.58 5.04 2.87
N SER A 322 10.20 4.97 1.58
CA SER A 322 8.81 4.74 1.16
C SER A 322 8.19 3.46 1.73
N TYR A 323 8.91 2.34 1.68
CA TYR A 323 8.43 1.08 2.22
C TYR A 323 8.57 1.02 3.75
N PRO A 324 9.70 1.41 4.36
CA PRO A 324 9.80 1.50 5.81
C PRO A 324 8.70 2.34 6.45
N ILE A 325 8.42 3.55 5.96
CA ILE A 325 7.39 4.42 6.55
C ILE A 325 6.00 3.82 6.42
N TYR A 326 5.70 3.17 5.28
CA TYR A 326 4.43 2.48 5.09
C TYR A 326 4.21 1.38 6.14
N ILE A 327 5.26 0.70 6.56
CA ILE A 327 5.19 -0.40 7.52
C ILE A 327 5.26 0.07 8.98
N THR A 328 5.86 1.22 9.25
CA THR A 328 6.13 1.62 10.65
C THR A 328 5.22 2.72 11.16
N HIS A 329 4.43 3.40 10.32
CA HIS A 329 3.66 4.56 10.76
C HIS A 329 2.44 4.18 11.61
N TYR A 330 1.73 3.12 11.27
CA TYR A 330 0.41 2.88 11.83
C TYR A 330 0.41 2.50 13.32
N PRO A 331 1.41 1.80 13.87
CA PRO A 331 1.54 1.69 15.33
C PRO A 331 1.64 3.03 16.06
N LEU A 332 2.21 4.07 15.41
CA LEU A 332 2.24 5.44 15.94
C LEU A 332 0.88 6.14 15.80
N ILE A 333 0.13 5.84 14.73
CA ILE A 333 -1.25 6.34 14.57
C ILE A 333 -2.17 5.75 15.66
N TYR A 334 -2.06 4.46 15.96
CA TYR A 334 -2.81 3.86 17.08
C TYR A 334 -2.52 4.57 18.41
N MET A 335 -1.26 4.91 18.66
CA MET A 335 -0.88 5.71 19.85
C MET A 335 -1.48 7.12 19.82
N GLN A 336 -1.51 7.75 18.64
CA GLN A 336 -2.17 9.06 18.48
C GLN A 336 -3.67 8.97 18.75
N MET A 337 -4.36 7.95 18.23
CA MET A 337 -5.79 7.73 18.47
C MET A 337 -6.07 7.62 19.97
N SER A 338 -5.27 6.85 20.70
CA SER A 338 -5.36 6.73 22.15
C SER A 338 -5.15 8.06 22.86
N TRP A 339 -4.15 8.84 22.42
CA TRP A 339 -3.89 10.15 22.99
C TRP A 339 -5.05 11.13 22.73
N VAL A 340 -5.59 11.16 21.50
CA VAL A 340 -6.73 12.03 21.15
C VAL A 340 -7.98 11.64 21.93
N ASP A 341 -8.26 10.34 22.08
CA ASP A 341 -9.42 9.86 22.85
C ASP A 341 -9.38 10.35 24.32
N SER A 342 -8.18 10.38 24.91
CA SER A 342 -7.98 10.82 26.29
C SER A 342 -7.84 12.36 26.46
N HIS A 343 -7.69 13.13 25.36
CA HIS A 343 -7.43 14.57 25.38
C HIS A 343 -8.36 15.35 24.42
N LYS A 344 -9.64 14.94 24.33
CA LYS A 344 -10.62 15.55 23.40
C LYS A 344 -10.78 17.05 23.61
N ASP A 345 -10.64 17.53 24.86
CA ASP A 345 -10.80 18.94 25.23
C ASP A 345 -9.50 19.76 25.11
N ALA A 346 -8.41 19.17 24.63
CA ALA A 346 -7.16 19.90 24.46
C ALA A 346 -7.29 20.99 23.37
N PRO A 347 -6.57 22.12 23.48
CA PRO A 347 -6.58 23.16 22.46
C PRO A 347 -6.15 22.65 21.09
N LEU A 348 -6.73 23.17 20.01
CA LEU A 348 -6.39 22.80 18.62
C LEU A 348 -4.87 22.86 18.36
N GLY A 349 -4.17 23.86 18.90
CA GLY A 349 -2.71 23.98 18.77
C GLY A 349 -1.96 22.79 19.36
N THR A 350 -2.45 22.19 20.45
CA THR A 350 -1.88 20.98 21.05
C THR A 350 -2.10 19.76 20.14
N HIS A 351 -3.30 19.59 19.57
CA HIS A 351 -3.59 18.54 18.62
C HIS A 351 -2.70 18.63 17.37
N ILE A 352 -2.55 19.84 16.80
CA ILE A 352 -1.65 20.07 15.66
C ILE A 352 -0.21 19.73 16.02
N PHE A 353 0.26 20.17 17.19
CA PHE A 353 1.62 19.88 17.66
C PHE A 353 1.87 18.37 17.78
N VAL A 354 0.95 17.63 18.41
CA VAL A 354 1.05 16.15 18.53
C VAL A 354 1.04 15.48 17.15
N ALA A 355 0.14 15.88 16.26
CA ALA A 355 0.09 15.32 14.91
C ALA A 355 1.40 15.56 14.14
N VAL A 356 1.98 16.76 14.23
CA VAL A 356 3.29 17.08 13.63
C VAL A 356 4.40 16.23 14.26
N CYS A 357 4.41 16.07 15.58
CA CYS A 357 5.38 15.23 16.28
C CYS A 357 5.29 13.77 15.82
N ILE A 358 4.08 13.21 15.69
CA ILE A 358 3.86 11.85 15.20
C ILE A 358 4.32 11.71 13.74
N PHE A 359 4.03 12.70 12.88
CA PHE A 359 4.49 12.70 11.50
C PHE A 359 6.02 12.67 11.38
N VAL A 360 6.69 13.54 12.14
CA VAL A 360 8.16 13.59 12.18
C VAL A 360 8.72 12.30 12.77
N LEU A 361 8.13 11.79 13.84
CA LEU A 361 8.54 10.52 14.46
C LEU A 361 8.40 9.36 13.49
N ALA A 362 7.33 9.30 12.70
CA ALA A 362 7.15 8.27 11.66
C ALA A 362 8.29 8.29 10.63
N ILE A 363 8.73 9.48 10.20
CA ILE A 363 9.88 9.63 9.29
C ILE A 363 11.18 9.15 9.96
N LEU A 364 11.43 9.53 11.21
CA LEU A 364 12.64 9.17 11.96
C LEU A 364 12.70 7.65 12.20
N VAL A 365 11.59 7.05 12.64
CA VAL A 365 11.49 5.59 12.84
C VAL A 365 11.70 4.85 11.52
N ALA A 366 11.07 5.30 10.43
CA ALA A 366 11.23 4.70 9.11
C ALA A 366 12.68 4.76 8.60
N TYR A 367 13.32 5.92 8.76
CA TYR A 367 14.73 6.09 8.35
C TYR A 367 15.67 5.25 9.22
N GLY A 368 15.46 5.22 10.53
CA GLY A 368 16.20 4.36 11.45
C GLY A 368 16.04 2.87 11.12
N ALA A 369 14.79 2.41 10.92
CA ALA A 369 14.49 1.05 10.52
C ALA A 369 15.15 0.67 9.18
N TYR A 370 15.13 1.58 8.19
CA TYR A 370 15.80 1.37 6.92
C TYR A 370 17.31 1.20 7.07
N ARG A 371 17.97 2.13 7.78
CA ARG A 371 19.45 2.17 7.88
C ARG A 371 20.01 1.11 8.81
N LEU A 372 19.38 0.90 9.96
CA LEU A 372 19.92 0.06 11.03
C LEU A 372 19.46 -1.39 10.94
N TYR A 373 18.34 -1.66 10.25
CA TYR A 373 17.77 -3.01 10.17
C TYR A 373 17.57 -3.50 8.74
N ASP A 374 16.71 -2.83 7.92
CA ASP A 374 16.31 -3.34 6.60
C ASP A 374 17.51 -3.54 5.68
N LEU A 375 18.34 -2.51 5.53
CA LEU A 375 19.49 -2.56 4.62
C LEU A 375 20.51 -3.64 5.02
N PRO A 376 21.00 -3.71 6.28
CA PRO A 376 21.94 -4.75 6.71
C PRO A 376 21.37 -6.16 6.59
N VAL A 377 20.11 -6.37 7.00
CA VAL A 377 19.48 -7.71 6.94
C VAL A 377 19.32 -8.17 5.49
N ARG A 378 18.90 -7.28 4.59
CA ARG A 378 18.76 -7.60 3.16
C ARG A 378 20.11 -7.94 2.52
N GLU A 379 21.17 -7.21 2.86
CA GLU A 379 22.51 -7.52 2.35
C GLU A 379 23.03 -8.85 2.90
N TRP A 380 22.83 -9.14 4.19
CA TRP A 380 23.18 -10.41 4.79
C TRP A 380 22.42 -11.59 4.14
N LEU A 381 21.11 -11.46 3.95
CA LEU A 381 20.28 -12.48 3.27
C LEU A 381 20.72 -12.71 1.82
N LYS A 382 21.04 -11.64 1.08
CA LYS A 382 21.57 -11.76 -0.29
C LYS A 382 22.87 -12.56 -0.33
N LYS A 383 23.82 -12.25 0.55
CA LYS A 383 25.10 -12.99 0.65
C LYS A 383 24.90 -14.44 1.03
N LYS A 384 23.89 -14.73 1.89
CA LYS A 384 23.60 -16.09 2.34
C LYS A 384 22.86 -16.93 1.30
N TRP A 385 21.93 -16.34 0.54
CA TRP A 385 21.03 -17.07 -0.36
C TRP A 385 21.45 -17.06 -1.81
N PHE A 386 22.30 -16.14 -2.21
CA PHE A 386 22.81 -16.02 -3.57
C PHE A 386 24.35 -15.96 -3.51
N LYS A 387 24.98 -17.08 -3.87
CA LYS A 387 26.44 -17.23 -4.00
C LYS A 387 26.88 -17.07 -5.44
#